data_7cfb72fdb5d3fc79642e5dd695ad143a
#
_entry.id   7cfb72fdb5d3fc79642e5dd695ad143a
#
_cell.length_a   1.000
_cell.length_b   1.000
_cell.length_c   1.000
_cell.angle_alpha   90.00
_cell.angle_beta   90.00
_cell.angle_gamma   90.00
#
_symmetry.space_group_name_H-M   'P 1'
#
loop_
_entity.id
_entity.type
_entity.pdbx_description
1 polymer ?
#
loop_
_entity_poly.entity_id
_entity_poly.type
_entity_poly.pdbx_seq_one_letter_code
_entity_poly.pdbx_strand_id
1 'polypeptide(L)'
;MAGTAAAVDGRFERSLRKLAPTDRLEQLCDYMAMQRIRQEHRPFRPDRAVAGAEKQPNISADTIVAKGGAFRSRKKWYALSYTCTAAPDHLAVTSFTYAIGAEIPEAKWASYGLWE
;
A
#
# COMPACT_ATOMS: atom_id res chain seq x y z
N MET A 1 21.23 4.67 -6.73
CA MET A 1 20.73 5.01 -6.56
C MET A 1 20.18 4.91 -5.91
N ALA A 2 20.56 4.66 -6.08
CA ALA A 2 19.96 4.79 -5.42
C ALA A 2 19.13 4.66 -4.46
N GLY A 3 19.09 4.02 -3.50
CA GLY A 3 18.10 4.03 -2.50
C GLY A 3 17.38 5.33 -2.38
N THR A 4 17.12 5.89 -3.47
CA THR A 4 16.45 7.17 -3.48
C THR A 4 14.98 7.01 -3.11
N ALA A 5 14.44 8.02 -2.50
CA ALA A 5 13.01 8.07 -2.21
C ALA A 5 12.25 8.01 -3.53
N ALA A 6 11.17 7.23 -3.55
CA ALA A 6 10.32 7.18 -4.71
C ALA A 6 9.50 8.46 -4.77
N ALA A 7 9.67 9.22 -5.84
CA ALA A 7 8.93 10.45 -6.04
C ALA A 7 7.55 10.14 -6.61
N VAL A 8 6.56 10.91 -6.23
CA VAL A 8 5.22 10.82 -6.78
C VAL A 8 5.02 11.96 -7.77
N ASP A 9 4.11 11.80 -8.73
CA ASP A 9 3.85 12.87 -9.67
C ASP A 9 3.14 14.04 -8.97
N GLY A 10 3.17 15.20 -9.59
CA GLY A 10 2.66 16.42 -8.98
C GLY A 10 1.18 16.39 -8.64
N ARG A 11 0.38 15.68 -9.45
CA ARG A 11 -1.06 15.58 -9.19
C ARG A 11 -1.33 14.76 -7.94
N PHE A 12 -0.65 13.62 -7.82
CA PHE A 12 -0.79 12.77 -6.65
C PHE A 12 -0.26 13.48 -5.41
N GLU A 13 0.87 14.17 -5.53
CA GLU A 13 1.42 14.93 -4.41
C GLU A 13 0.41 15.96 -3.91
N ARG A 14 -0.25 16.69 -4.79
CA ARG A 14 -1.25 17.66 -4.40
C ARG A 14 -2.41 17.01 -3.65
N SER A 15 -2.81 15.82 -4.10
CA SER A 15 -3.86 15.08 -3.40
C SER A 15 -3.41 14.66 -2.01
N LEU A 16 -2.17 14.18 -1.90
CA LEU A 16 -1.62 13.76 -0.61
C LEU A 16 -1.55 14.92 0.38
N ARG A 17 -1.19 16.10 -0.09
CA ARG A 17 -1.05 17.27 0.80
C ARG A 17 -2.35 17.67 1.46
N LYS A 18 -3.49 17.26 0.90
CA LYS A 18 -4.81 17.58 1.46
C LYS A 18 -5.21 16.62 2.58
N LEU A 19 -4.46 15.55 2.78
CA LEU A 19 -4.79 14.53 3.77
C LEU A 19 -4.11 14.82 5.11
N ALA A 20 -4.71 14.33 6.18
CA ALA A 20 -4.07 14.33 7.49
C ALA A 20 -2.80 13.47 7.42
N PRO A 21 -1.79 13.72 8.29
CA PRO A 21 -0.51 13.02 8.17
C PRO A 21 -0.60 11.51 8.13
N THR A 22 -1.43 10.89 8.96
CA THR A 22 -1.55 9.44 8.98
C THR A 22 -2.19 8.93 7.70
N ASP A 23 -3.25 9.58 7.23
CA ASP A 23 -3.91 9.21 5.98
C ASP A 23 -2.97 9.39 4.79
N ARG A 24 -2.17 10.45 4.83
CA ARG A 24 -1.18 10.70 3.78
C ARG A 24 -0.18 9.56 3.72
N LEU A 25 0.30 9.12 4.88
CA LEU A 25 1.26 8.02 4.95
C LEU A 25 0.67 6.74 4.38
N GLU A 26 -0.57 6.41 4.76
CA GLU A 26 -1.23 5.21 4.25
C GLU A 26 -1.41 5.24 2.75
N GLN A 27 -1.89 6.37 2.22
CA GLN A 27 -2.10 6.49 0.77
C GLN A 27 -0.79 6.40 0.00
N LEU A 28 0.25 7.02 0.53
CA LEU A 28 1.57 6.97 -0.11
C LEU A 28 2.10 5.54 -0.15
N CYS A 29 2.01 4.82 0.97
CA CYS A 29 2.53 3.46 1.05
C CYS A 29 1.71 2.48 0.22
N ASP A 30 0.39 2.64 0.19
CA ASP A 30 -0.47 1.81 -0.67
C ASP A 30 -0.16 2.03 -2.14
N TYR A 31 0.09 3.28 -2.53
CA TYR A 31 0.49 3.61 -3.89
C TYR A 31 1.82 2.93 -4.24
N MET A 32 2.79 2.99 -3.33
CA MET A 32 4.09 2.36 -3.55
C MET A 32 3.93 0.86 -3.74
N ALA A 33 3.07 0.22 -2.92
CA ALA A 33 2.83 -1.22 -3.04
C ALA A 33 2.31 -1.55 -4.43
N MET A 34 1.32 -0.80 -4.92
CA MET A 34 0.76 -1.07 -6.25
C MET A 34 1.78 -0.88 -7.35
N GLN A 35 2.61 0.15 -7.24
CA GLN A 35 3.65 0.41 -8.24
C GLN A 35 4.68 -0.72 -8.29
N ARG A 36 5.15 -1.15 -7.11
CA ARG A 36 6.16 -2.21 -7.02
C ARG A 36 5.61 -3.53 -7.53
N ILE A 37 4.37 -3.87 -7.15
CA ILE A 37 3.75 -5.12 -7.62
C ILE A 37 3.60 -5.10 -9.13
N ARG A 38 3.14 -3.98 -9.69
CA ARG A 38 2.97 -3.87 -11.13
C ARG A 38 4.28 -4.04 -11.88
N GLN A 39 5.35 -3.46 -11.34
CA GLN A 39 6.65 -3.51 -11.98
C GLN A 39 7.36 -4.87 -11.81
N GLU A 40 7.19 -5.51 -10.66
CA GLU A 40 7.97 -6.68 -10.29
C GLU A 40 7.22 -8.00 -10.47
N HIS A 41 5.89 -7.94 -10.58
CA HIS A 41 5.04 -9.13 -10.71
C HIS A 41 4.03 -8.91 -11.83
N ARG A 42 4.50 -9.02 -13.05
CA ARG A 42 3.77 -8.60 -14.24
C ARG A 42 2.37 -9.19 -14.44
N PRO A 43 2.06 -10.41 -13.99
CA PRO A 43 0.67 -10.90 -14.11
C PRO A 43 -0.34 -10.05 -13.36
N PHE A 44 0.10 -9.32 -12.33
CA PHE A 44 -0.81 -8.51 -11.54
C PHE A 44 -1.02 -7.13 -12.14
N ARG A 45 -2.25 -6.64 -12.00
CA ARG A 45 -2.64 -5.27 -12.39
C ARG A 45 -3.34 -4.64 -11.20
N PRO A 46 -2.57 -4.26 -10.15
CA PRO A 46 -3.19 -3.74 -8.92
C PRO A 46 -3.92 -2.43 -9.18
N ASP A 47 -5.16 -2.34 -8.70
CA ASP A 47 -5.94 -1.11 -8.79
C ASP A 47 -6.42 -0.63 -7.42
N ARG A 48 -6.21 -1.42 -6.37
CA ARG A 48 -6.50 -1.03 -4.99
C ARG A 48 -5.49 -1.71 -4.09
N ALA A 49 -5.14 -1.04 -3.00
CA ALA A 49 -4.35 -1.63 -1.94
C ALA A 49 -4.82 -1.05 -0.62
N VAL A 50 -4.88 -1.89 0.40
CA VAL A 50 -5.27 -1.46 1.75
C VAL A 50 -4.27 -2.06 2.74
N ALA A 51 -3.89 -1.28 3.74
CA ALA A 51 -2.94 -1.72 4.75
C ALA A 51 -3.62 -2.62 5.79
N GLY A 52 -4.93 -2.45 5.98
CA GLY A 52 -5.69 -3.20 6.96
C GLY A 52 -6.82 -3.97 6.34
N ALA A 53 -6.72 -5.29 6.35
CA ALA A 53 -7.78 -6.18 5.88
C ALA A 53 -7.98 -7.27 6.93
N GLU A 54 -7.12 -8.26 6.95
CA GLU A 54 -7.16 -9.30 7.98
C GLU A 54 -6.77 -8.73 9.34
N LYS A 55 -5.79 -7.85 9.36
CA LYS A 55 -5.30 -7.19 10.57
C LYS A 55 -5.09 -5.71 10.27
N GLN A 56 -5.25 -4.88 11.28
CA GLN A 56 -4.95 -3.46 11.13
C GLN A 56 -3.44 -3.25 11.17
N PRO A 57 -2.94 -2.25 10.45
CA PRO A 57 -1.50 -1.99 10.44
C PRO A 57 -1.04 -1.33 11.73
N ASN A 58 0.26 -1.47 12.01
CA ASN A 58 0.93 -0.72 13.05
C ASN A 58 1.52 0.53 12.41
N ILE A 59 1.10 1.69 12.86
CA ILE A 59 1.58 2.96 12.31
C ILE A 59 2.30 3.71 13.41
N SER A 60 3.53 4.12 13.13
CA SER A 60 4.38 4.81 14.10
C SER A 60 5.18 5.87 13.36
N ALA A 61 4.92 7.15 13.68
CA ALA A 61 5.60 8.28 13.06
C ALA A 61 5.56 8.19 11.53
N ASP A 62 6.65 7.78 10.90
CA ASP A 62 6.79 7.76 9.45
C ASP A 62 6.80 6.34 8.88
N THR A 63 6.43 5.33 9.68
CA THR A 63 6.52 3.93 9.28
C THR A 63 5.19 3.22 9.44
N ILE A 64 4.84 2.39 8.44
CA ILE A 64 3.70 1.48 8.52
C ILE A 64 4.22 0.06 8.42
N VAL A 65 3.79 -0.79 9.37
CA VAL A 65 4.01 -2.23 9.29
C VAL A 65 2.65 -2.86 9.10
N ALA A 66 2.39 -3.35 7.89
CA ALA A 66 1.11 -3.95 7.52
C ALA A 66 1.32 -5.44 7.35
N LYS A 67 0.79 -6.24 8.27
CA LYS A 67 0.92 -7.70 8.20
C LYS A 67 -0.35 -8.38 7.68
N GLY A 68 -1.44 -7.66 7.59
CA GLY A 68 -2.71 -8.20 7.14
C GLY A 68 -3.40 -7.31 6.15
N GLY A 69 -2.66 -6.74 5.22
CA GLY A 69 -3.22 -5.93 4.15
C GLY A 69 -3.66 -6.77 2.97
N ALA A 70 -4.09 -6.10 1.91
CA ALA A 70 -4.55 -6.76 0.69
C ALA A 70 -4.41 -5.82 -0.50
N PHE A 71 -4.30 -6.39 -1.70
CA PHE A 71 -4.41 -5.61 -2.92
C PHE A 71 -5.35 -6.31 -3.89
N ARG A 72 -5.98 -5.51 -4.75
CA ARG A 72 -6.90 -6.04 -5.73
C ARG A 72 -6.28 -5.98 -7.12
N SER A 73 -6.40 -7.09 -7.84
CA SER A 73 -5.93 -7.20 -9.20
C SER A 73 -6.94 -8.02 -9.98
N ARG A 74 -7.44 -7.46 -11.09
CA ARG A 74 -8.38 -8.15 -11.97
C ARG A 74 -9.60 -8.69 -11.19
N LYS A 75 -10.13 -7.85 -10.29
CA LYS A 75 -11.33 -8.13 -9.49
C LYS A 75 -11.14 -9.21 -8.44
N LYS A 76 -9.90 -9.56 -8.13
CA LYS A 76 -9.59 -10.52 -7.06
C LYS A 76 -8.68 -9.86 -6.05
N TRP A 77 -8.81 -10.27 -4.80
CA TRP A 77 -7.99 -9.74 -3.73
C TRP A 77 -6.94 -10.77 -3.30
N TYR A 78 -5.76 -10.27 -3.01
CA TYR A 78 -4.63 -11.08 -2.58
C TYR A 78 -4.07 -10.51 -1.29
N ALA A 79 -3.60 -11.37 -0.40
CA ALA A 79 -2.98 -10.94 0.84
C ALA A 79 -1.70 -10.18 0.52
N LEU A 80 -1.44 -9.13 1.30
CA LEU A 80 -0.28 -8.28 1.11
C LEU A 80 0.26 -7.89 2.48
N SER A 81 1.56 -8.05 2.66
CA SER A 81 2.23 -7.50 3.83
C SER A 81 3.32 -6.55 3.37
N TYR A 82 3.55 -5.48 4.13
CA TYR A 82 4.64 -4.58 3.79
C TYR A 82 5.10 -3.80 5.01
N THR A 83 6.35 -3.33 4.92
CA THR A 83 6.90 -2.35 5.84
C THR A 83 7.32 -1.17 4.99
N CYS A 84 6.79 -0.01 5.30
CA CYS A 84 6.97 1.19 4.50
C CYS A 84 7.39 2.34 5.40
N THR A 85 8.52 2.97 5.09
CA THR A 85 8.97 4.15 5.79
C THR A 85 9.02 5.31 4.81
N ALA A 86 8.54 6.46 5.25
CA ALA A 86 8.46 7.64 4.40
C ALA A 86 9.31 8.77 4.98
N ALA A 87 9.55 9.78 4.16
CA ALA A 87 10.13 11.03 4.63
C ALA A 87 9.16 11.70 5.61
N PRO A 88 9.65 12.61 6.47
CA PRO A 88 8.78 13.21 7.51
C PRO A 88 7.53 13.91 6.97
N ASP A 89 7.57 14.45 5.75
CA ASP A 89 6.39 15.10 5.16
C ASP A 89 5.43 14.11 4.52
N HIS A 90 5.78 12.81 4.50
CA HIS A 90 4.98 11.73 3.93
C HIS A 90 4.70 11.92 2.44
N LEU A 91 5.64 12.53 1.72
CA LEU A 91 5.50 12.74 0.28
C LEU A 91 6.47 11.89 -0.53
N ALA A 92 7.33 11.13 0.12
CA ALA A 92 8.25 10.24 -0.56
C ALA A 92 8.52 9.03 0.32
N VAL A 93 8.63 7.85 -0.30
CA VAL A 93 8.97 6.62 0.40
C VAL A 93 10.48 6.48 0.42
N THR A 94 11.04 6.24 1.61
CA THR A 94 12.48 6.06 1.77
C THR A 94 12.89 4.61 1.91
N SER A 95 11.97 3.73 2.30
CA SER A 95 12.25 2.30 2.45
C SER A 95 10.95 1.52 2.28
N PHE A 96 10.99 0.45 1.51
CA PHE A 96 9.78 -0.34 1.26
C PHE A 96 10.15 -1.80 1.01
N THR A 97 9.58 -2.69 1.80
CA THR A 97 9.67 -4.14 1.57
C THR A 97 8.27 -4.70 1.63
N TYR A 98 8.01 -5.76 0.87
CA TYR A 98 6.67 -6.32 0.80
C TYR A 98 6.70 -7.79 0.42
N ALA A 99 5.59 -8.48 0.67
CA ALA A 99 5.40 -9.85 0.26
C ALA A 99 3.95 -10.04 -0.17
N ILE A 100 3.75 -10.82 -1.23
CA ILE A 100 2.43 -11.17 -1.75
C ILE A 100 2.06 -12.53 -1.20
N GLY A 101 0.83 -12.64 -0.68
CA GLY A 101 0.32 -13.88 -0.15
C GLY A 101 -0.73 -14.50 -1.06
N ALA A 102 -1.53 -15.38 -0.49
CA ALA A 102 -2.53 -16.13 -1.25
C ALA A 102 -3.72 -15.27 -1.63
N GLU A 103 -4.43 -15.69 -2.66
CA GLU A 103 -5.71 -15.08 -3.02
C GLU A 103 -6.67 -15.22 -1.83
N ILE A 104 -7.40 -14.16 -1.54
CA ILE A 104 -8.36 -14.13 -0.45
C ILE A 104 -9.71 -14.59 -0.99
N PRO A 105 -10.27 -15.68 -0.43
CA PRO A 105 -11.58 -16.16 -0.89
C PRO A 105 -12.65 -15.09 -0.76
N GLU A 106 -13.52 -15.02 -1.74
CA GLU A 106 -14.58 -14.00 -1.75
C GLU A 106 -15.43 -14.07 -0.49
N ALA A 107 -15.62 -15.25 0.07
CA ALA A 107 -16.41 -15.44 1.28
C ALA A 107 -15.84 -14.65 2.48
N LYS A 108 -14.56 -14.27 2.43
CA LYS A 108 -13.92 -13.52 3.51
C LYS A 108 -13.89 -12.02 3.28
N TRP A 109 -14.24 -11.57 2.08
CA TRP A 109 -14.09 -10.16 1.73
C TRP A 109 -14.86 -9.24 2.68
N ALA A 110 -16.11 -9.57 2.96
CA ALA A 110 -16.94 -8.70 3.79
C ALA A 110 -16.33 -8.51 5.19
N SER A 111 -15.83 -9.61 5.78
CA SER A 111 -15.25 -9.52 7.12
C SER A 111 -13.95 -8.73 7.15
N TYR A 112 -13.27 -8.64 6.01
CA TYR A 112 -12.02 -7.88 5.90
C TYR A 112 -12.24 -6.46 5.37
N GLY A 113 -13.49 -6.07 5.12
CA GLY A 113 -13.77 -4.77 4.56
C GLY A 113 -13.45 -4.64 3.08
N LEU A 114 -13.34 -5.77 2.38
CA LEU A 114 -13.02 -5.78 0.96
C LEU A 114 -14.30 -5.85 0.14
N TRP A 115 -14.22 -5.47 -1.13
CA TRP A 115 -15.39 -5.38 -2.01
C TRP A 115 -15.01 -5.77 -3.44
N GLU A 116 -16.03 -5.93 -4.29
CA GLU A 116 -15.82 -6.19 -5.72
C GLU A 116 -15.24 -4.99 -6.42
#